data_3835147277466732a320148c81d5e7b8
#
_entry.id   3835147277466732a320148c81d5e7b8
#
_cell.length_a   1.000
_cell.length_b   1.000
_cell.length_c   1.000
_cell.angle_alpha   90.00
_cell.angle_beta   90.00
_cell.angle_gamma   90.00
#
_symmetry.space_group_name_H-M   'P 1'
#
loop_
_entity.id
_entity.type
_entity.pdbx_description
1 polymer ?
#
loop_
_entity_poly.entity_id
_entity_poly.type
_entity_poly.pdbx_seq_one_letter_code
_entity_poly.pdbx_strand_id
1 'polypeptide(L)'
;MYKIAYIDATRTLEITTWGFWTVATIAAFSAEAVAKFTALRLRHGPVAVLADMRQAPIQTTEVIGGVEALMRKAVRLTSFPIAAVAGSMLGKLQSERVLTAPNCRTFLDIDEARAWIDAHMPASRRVA
;
A
#
# COMPACT_ATOMS: atom_id res chain seq x y z
N MET A 1 -6.31 -8.03 10.69
CA MET A 1 -5.44 -7.34 11.64
C MET A 1 -4.53 -6.42 10.87
N TYR A 2 -4.71 -5.15 11.10
CA TYR A 2 -4.01 -4.13 10.34
C TYR A 2 -3.98 -2.81 11.10
N LYS A 3 -3.04 -1.95 10.72
CA LYS A 3 -2.93 -0.60 11.23
C LYS A 3 -2.70 0.33 10.05
N ILE A 4 -3.40 1.46 10.03
CA ILE A 4 -3.28 2.46 8.98
C ILE A 4 -2.89 3.78 9.64
N ALA A 5 -1.78 4.37 9.21
CA ALA A 5 -1.27 5.62 9.76
C ALA A 5 -0.76 6.52 8.63
N TYR A 6 -1.03 7.81 8.73
CA TYR A 6 -0.48 8.77 7.77
C TYR A 6 0.75 9.45 8.36
N ILE A 7 1.84 9.45 7.60
CA ILE A 7 3.09 10.08 7.98
C ILE A 7 3.25 11.36 7.16
N ASP A 8 2.97 12.48 7.79
CA ASP A 8 2.94 13.77 7.10
C ASP A 8 4.30 14.15 6.51
N ALA A 9 5.38 13.88 7.23
CA ALA A 9 6.73 14.22 6.80
C ALA A 9 7.10 13.60 5.45
N THR A 10 6.59 12.41 5.16
CA THR A 10 6.87 11.69 3.91
C THR A 10 5.66 11.63 2.97
N ARG A 11 4.55 12.21 3.36
CA ARG A 11 3.29 12.18 2.62
C ARG A 11 2.88 10.76 2.27
N THR A 12 3.04 9.85 3.22
CA THR A 12 2.83 8.42 2.98
C THR A 12 1.79 7.86 3.92
N LEU A 13 0.83 7.12 3.37
CA LEU A 13 -0.10 6.30 4.14
C LEU A 13 0.59 4.97 4.39
N GLU A 14 0.99 4.72 5.63
CA GLU A 14 1.64 3.46 6.00
C GLU A 14 0.62 2.48 6.54
N ILE A 15 0.61 1.31 5.94
CA ILE A 15 -0.30 0.22 6.30
C ILE A 15 0.55 -0.95 6.79
N THR A 16 0.27 -1.44 7.99
CA THR A 16 0.94 -2.62 8.53
C THR A 16 -0.10 -3.72 8.65
N THR A 17 0.22 -4.90 8.15
CA THR A 17 -0.69 -6.05 8.18
C THR A 17 -0.01 -7.23 8.87
N TRP A 18 -0.81 -8.06 9.55
CA TRP A 18 -0.31 -9.27 10.18
C TRP A 18 -1.42 -10.32 10.31
N GLY A 19 -1.02 -11.57 10.40
CA GLY A 19 -1.92 -12.69 10.59
C GLY A 19 -2.69 -13.07 9.33
N PHE A 20 -3.43 -14.16 9.43
CA PHE A 20 -4.30 -14.61 8.35
C PHE A 20 -5.56 -13.76 8.32
N TRP A 21 -5.96 -13.40 7.13
CA TRP A 21 -7.16 -12.60 6.92
C TRP A 21 -8.30 -13.44 6.41
N THR A 22 -9.51 -13.00 6.67
CA THR A 22 -10.73 -13.56 6.10
C THR A 22 -11.26 -12.61 5.03
N VAL A 23 -12.25 -13.08 4.26
CA VAL A 23 -12.94 -12.23 3.29
C VAL A 23 -13.57 -11.00 3.98
N ALA A 24 -14.12 -11.20 5.19
CA ALA A 24 -14.68 -10.09 5.95
C ALA A 24 -13.59 -9.07 6.34
N THR A 25 -12.41 -9.54 6.71
CA THR A 25 -11.29 -8.67 7.07
C THR A 25 -10.85 -7.82 5.89
N ILE A 26 -10.66 -8.44 4.72
CA ILE A 26 -10.22 -7.69 3.54
C ILE A 26 -11.30 -6.69 3.08
N ALA A 27 -12.57 -7.02 3.22
CA ALA A 27 -13.65 -6.12 2.88
C ALA A 27 -13.66 -4.88 3.80
N ALA A 28 -13.54 -5.09 5.11
CA ALA A 28 -13.48 -4.00 6.08
C ALA A 28 -12.24 -3.13 5.88
N PHE A 29 -11.10 -3.75 5.67
CA PHE A 29 -9.84 -3.05 5.40
C PHE A 29 -9.96 -2.19 4.14
N SER A 30 -10.49 -2.76 3.06
CA SER A 30 -10.62 -2.06 1.78
C SER A 30 -11.46 -0.80 1.93
N ALA A 31 -12.60 -0.89 2.63
CA ALA A 31 -13.47 0.25 2.85
C ALA A 31 -12.75 1.35 3.65
N GLU A 32 -12.08 0.98 4.72
CA GLU A 32 -11.37 1.93 5.57
C GLU A 32 -10.19 2.57 4.83
N ALA A 33 -9.40 1.77 4.14
CA ALA A 33 -8.22 2.24 3.41
C ALA A 33 -8.60 3.23 2.32
N VAL A 34 -9.63 2.92 1.53
CA VAL A 34 -10.10 3.81 0.46
C VAL A 34 -10.63 5.11 1.04
N ALA A 35 -11.41 5.05 2.12
CA ALA A 35 -11.95 6.25 2.75
C ALA A 35 -10.84 7.15 3.29
N LYS A 36 -9.87 6.59 3.99
CA LYS A 36 -8.74 7.35 4.53
C LYS A 36 -7.87 7.93 3.43
N PHE A 37 -7.57 7.14 2.40
CA PHE A 37 -6.75 7.60 1.30
C PHE A 37 -7.40 8.76 0.57
N THR A 38 -8.71 8.65 0.29
CA THR A 38 -9.45 9.69 -0.40
C THR A 38 -9.46 11.00 0.42
N ALA A 39 -9.71 10.91 1.72
CA ALA A 39 -9.69 12.07 2.60
C ALA A 39 -8.31 12.74 2.62
N LEU A 40 -7.25 11.95 2.69
CA LEU A 40 -5.88 12.46 2.69
C LEU A 40 -5.52 13.14 1.37
N ARG A 41 -5.95 12.55 0.25
CA ARG A 41 -5.73 13.14 -1.08
C ARG A 41 -6.40 14.50 -1.19
N LEU A 42 -7.61 14.63 -0.69
CA LEU A 42 -8.33 15.91 -0.71
C LEU A 42 -7.65 16.95 0.16
N ARG A 43 -7.06 16.54 1.28
CA ARG A 43 -6.44 17.47 2.22
C ARG A 43 -4.99 17.81 1.86
N HIS A 44 -4.22 16.82 1.43
CA HIS A 44 -2.76 16.96 1.29
C HIS A 44 -2.25 16.91 -0.15
N GLY A 45 -3.08 16.53 -1.11
CA GLY A 45 -2.66 16.34 -2.49
C GLY A 45 -1.99 14.98 -2.69
N PRO A 46 -0.78 14.93 -3.27
CA PRO A 46 -0.10 13.64 -3.52
C PRO A 46 0.15 12.86 -2.23
N VAL A 47 -0.27 11.60 -2.22
CA VAL A 47 -0.07 10.68 -1.10
C VAL A 47 0.43 9.36 -1.65
N ALA A 48 1.55 8.87 -1.12
CA ALA A 48 2.07 7.55 -1.44
C ALA A 48 1.52 6.52 -0.46
N VAL A 49 1.66 5.25 -0.80
CA VAL A 49 1.24 4.14 0.07
C VAL A 49 2.42 3.22 0.31
N LEU A 50 2.65 2.87 1.57
CA LEU A 50 3.63 1.86 1.95
C LEU A 50 2.90 0.77 2.73
N ALA A 51 2.81 -0.41 2.15
CA ALA A 51 2.16 -1.56 2.78
C ALA A 51 3.23 -2.50 3.34
N ASP A 52 3.39 -2.49 4.65
CA ASP A 52 4.34 -3.37 5.35
C ASP A 52 3.64 -4.68 5.67
N MET A 53 3.94 -5.71 4.88
CA MET A 53 3.35 -7.04 5.00
C MET A 53 4.36 -8.07 5.53
N ARG A 54 5.44 -7.61 6.16
CA ARG A 54 6.49 -8.53 6.62
C ARG A 54 6.01 -9.53 7.67
N GLN A 55 4.95 -9.19 8.40
CA GLN A 55 4.41 -10.07 9.44
C GLN A 55 3.14 -10.79 8.98
N ALA A 56 2.76 -10.64 7.72
CA ALA A 56 1.61 -11.32 7.16
C ALA A 56 2.05 -12.59 6.44
N PRO A 57 1.42 -13.73 6.73
CA PRO A 57 1.70 -14.97 5.98
C PRO A 57 1.07 -14.91 4.59
N ILE A 58 1.36 -15.92 3.77
CA ILE A 58 0.70 -16.06 2.47
C ILE A 58 -0.80 -16.21 2.71
N GLN A 59 -1.59 -15.45 2.00
CA GLN A 59 -3.04 -15.41 2.17
C GLN A 59 -3.75 -16.40 1.25
N THR A 60 -5.02 -16.65 1.55
CA THR A 60 -5.85 -17.52 0.72
C THR A 60 -6.20 -16.88 -0.61
N THR A 61 -6.62 -17.68 -1.58
CA THR A 61 -7.03 -17.20 -2.90
C THR A 61 -8.16 -16.18 -2.81
N GLU A 62 -9.12 -16.42 -1.90
CA GLU A 62 -10.26 -15.51 -1.71
C GLU A 62 -9.81 -14.14 -1.20
N VAL A 63 -8.88 -14.11 -0.25
CA VAL A 63 -8.34 -12.87 0.28
C VAL A 63 -7.52 -12.15 -0.79
N ILE A 64 -6.72 -12.88 -1.56
CA ILE A 64 -5.94 -12.30 -2.66
C ILE A 64 -6.87 -11.68 -3.71
N GLY A 65 -8.00 -12.32 -4.01
CA GLY A 65 -9.00 -11.75 -4.90
C GLY A 65 -9.52 -10.39 -4.41
N GLY A 66 -9.71 -10.28 -3.10
CA GLY A 66 -10.10 -9.01 -2.48
C GLY A 66 -9.00 -7.96 -2.57
N VAL A 67 -7.75 -8.35 -2.40
CA VAL A 67 -6.60 -7.46 -2.55
C VAL A 67 -6.48 -6.98 -3.99
N GLU A 68 -6.66 -7.87 -4.96
CA GLU A 68 -6.66 -7.50 -6.37
C GLU A 68 -7.74 -6.46 -6.69
N ALA A 69 -8.95 -6.65 -6.15
CA ALA A 69 -10.05 -5.70 -6.34
C ALA A 69 -9.70 -4.34 -5.73
N LEU A 70 -9.08 -4.33 -4.55
CA LEU A 70 -8.64 -3.11 -3.90
C LEU A 70 -7.58 -2.40 -4.75
N MET A 71 -6.63 -3.15 -5.30
CA MET A 71 -5.56 -2.56 -6.10
C MET A 71 -6.08 -1.98 -7.42
N ARG A 72 -7.05 -2.64 -8.06
CA ARG A 72 -7.67 -2.06 -9.24
C ARG A 72 -8.30 -0.70 -8.94
N LYS A 73 -8.87 -0.55 -7.76
CA LYS A 73 -9.43 0.73 -7.33
C LYS A 73 -8.32 1.74 -7.00
N ALA A 74 -7.29 1.30 -6.30
CA ALA A 74 -6.19 2.18 -5.87
C ALA A 74 -5.48 2.83 -7.05
N VAL A 75 -5.21 2.08 -8.13
CA VAL A 75 -4.51 2.63 -9.30
C VAL A 75 -5.35 3.63 -10.07
N ARG A 76 -6.66 3.64 -9.86
CA ARG A 76 -7.55 4.67 -10.42
C ARG A 76 -7.57 5.92 -9.55
N LEU A 77 -7.24 5.78 -8.27
CA LEU A 77 -7.25 6.88 -7.32
C LEU A 77 -5.93 7.65 -7.30
N THR A 78 -4.84 7.01 -7.69
CA THR A 78 -3.54 7.65 -7.65
C THR A 78 -2.57 7.05 -8.66
N SER A 79 -1.69 7.93 -9.19
CA SER A 79 -0.52 7.52 -9.97
C SER A 79 0.77 7.65 -9.14
N PHE A 80 0.66 8.04 -7.88
CA PHE A 80 1.82 8.17 -7.00
C PHE A 80 2.26 6.81 -6.48
N PRO A 81 3.50 6.70 -5.92
CA PRO A 81 4.06 5.40 -5.58
C PRO A 81 3.24 4.59 -4.59
N ILE A 82 3.11 3.30 -4.88
CA ILE A 82 2.54 2.31 -3.99
C ILE A 82 3.59 1.22 -3.82
N ALA A 83 4.17 1.12 -2.63
CA ALA A 83 5.19 0.13 -2.32
C ALA A 83 4.64 -0.90 -1.35
N ALA A 84 5.00 -2.15 -1.57
CA ALA A 84 4.71 -3.23 -0.65
C ALA A 84 6.02 -3.82 -0.16
N VAL A 85 6.09 -4.21 1.11
CA VAL A 85 7.25 -4.89 1.68
C VAL A 85 6.81 -6.26 2.15
N ALA A 86 7.37 -7.30 1.52
CA ALA A 86 7.04 -8.69 1.85
C ALA A 86 8.04 -9.25 2.86
N GLY A 87 7.60 -10.25 3.64
CA GLY A 87 8.45 -10.88 4.64
C GLY A 87 9.23 -12.08 4.10
N SER A 88 8.95 -12.52 2.87
CA SER A 88 9.59 -13.67 2.25
C SER A 88 9.59 -13.53 0.74
N MET A 89 10.43 -14.33 0.07
CA MET A 89 10.44 -14.35 -1.40
C MET A 89 9.10 -14.82 -1.96
N LEU A 90 8.45 -15.80 -1.34
CA LEU A 90 7.12 -16.25 -1.77
C LEU A 90 6.09 -15.14 -1.63
N GLY A 91 6.12 -14.41 -0.51
CA GLY A 91 5.26 -13.25 -0.31
C GLY A 91 5.51 -12.18 -1.34
N LYS A 92 6.77 -11.94 -1.68
CA LYS A 92 7.12 -10.98 -2.71
C LYS A 92 6.54 -11.39 -4.07
N LEU A 93 6.68 -12.66 -4.43
CA LEU A 93 6.13 -13.16 -5.70
C LEU A 93 4.61 -13.06 -5.75
N GLN A 94 3.94 -13.38 -4.64
CA GLN A 94 2.49 -13.23 -4.54
C GLN A 94 2.08 -11.77 -4.71
N SER A 95 2.78 -10.87 -4.05
CA SER A 95 2.50 -9.44 -4.13
C SER A 95 2.72 -8.89 -5.54
N GLU A 96 3.79 -9.32 -6.21
CA GLU A 96 4.10 -8.87 -7.56
C GLU A 96 3.04 -9.29 -8.58
N ARG A 97 2.32 -10.38 -8.34
CA ARG A 97 1.21 -10.79 -9.20
C ARG A 97 0.01 -9.87 -9.09
N VAL A 98 -0.12 -9.18 -7.98
CA VAL A 98 -1.24 -8.28 -7.70
C VAL A 98 -0.88 -6.85 -8.04
N LEU A 99 0.32 -6.42 -7.66
CA LEU A 99 0.81 -5.05 -7.83
C LEU A 99 1.50 -4.91 -9.17
N THR A 100 0.74 -4.91 -10.26
CA THR A 100 1.28 -4.91 -11.62
C THR A 100 1.32 -3.54 -12.27
N ALA A 101 0.71 -2.53 -11.68
CA ALA A 101 0.68 -1.18 -12.25
C ALA A 101 2.08 -0.54 -12.20
N PRO A 102 2.39 0.39 -13.13
CA PRO A 102 3.71 1.02 -13.20
C PRO A 102 4.13 1.76 -11.93
N ASN A 103 3.17 2.28 -11.15
CA ASN A 103 3.44 2.97 -9.92
C ASN A 103 3.49 2.06 -8.69
N CYS A 104 3.44 0.74 -8.90
CA CYS A 104 3.48 -0.25 -7.82
C CYS A 104 4.78 -1.03 -7.88
N ARG A 105 5.35 -1.32 -6.70
CA ARG A 105 6.56 -2.15 -6.61
C ARG A 105 6.61 -2.87 -5.26
N THR A 106 7.16 -4.10 -5.28
CA THR A 106 7.31 -4.91 -4.07
C THR A 106 8.79 -5.04 -3.71
N PHE A 107 9.06 -4.95 -2.42
CA PHE A 107 10.41 -5.01 -1.85
C PHE A 107 10.49 -6.06 -0.76
N LEU A 108 11.71 -6.46 -0.41
CA LEU A 108 11.98 -7.28 0.77
C LEU A 108 12.57 -6.44 1.90
N ASP A 109 12.99 -5.22 1.62
CA ASP A 109 13.62 -4.32 2.57
C ASP A 109 12.79 -3.04 2.66
N ILE A 110 12.39 -2.66 3.86
CA ILE A 110 11.55 -1.49 4.07
C ILE A 110 12.29 -0.18 3.77
N ASP A 111 13.58 -0.14 4.01
CA ASP A 111 14.36 1.08 3.75
C ASP A 111 14.48 1.33 2.25
N GLU A 112 14.64 0.27 1.45
CA GLU A 112 14.63 0.38 0.00
C GLU A 112 13.27 0.84 -0.50
N ALA A 113 12.19 0.35 0.10
CA ALA A 113 10.83 0.76 -0.27
C ALA A 113 10.63 2.25 0.01
N ARG A 114 11.06 2.72 1.16
CA ARG A 114 10.95 4.13 1.53
C ARG A 114 11.78 5.02 0.61
N ALA A 115 12.99 4.59 0.28
CA ALA A 115 13.84 5.34 -0.64
C ALA A 115 13.22 5.43 -2.04
N TRP A 116 12.61 4.34 -2.50
CA TRP A 116 11.95 4.31 -3.80
C TRP A 116 10.73 5.25 -3.82
N ILE A 117 9.93 5.24 -2.76
CA ILE A 117 8.80 6.16 -2.64
C ILE A 117 9.28 7.60 -2.71
N ASP A 118 10.30 7.94 -1.91
CA ASP A 118 10.82 9.30 -1.84
C ASP A 118 11.33 9.77 -3.21
N ALA A 119 12.02 8.89 -3.92
CA ALA A 119 12.56 9.20 -5.24
C ALA A 119 11.47 9.40 -6.31
N HIS A 120 10.29 8.85 -6.11
CA HIS A 120 9.20 8.89 -7.09
C HIS A 120 8.05 9.82 -6.70
N MET A 121 8.11 10.42 -5.53
CA MET A 121 7.14 11.44 -5.15
C MET A 121 7.51 12.76 -5.78
N PRO A 122 6.52 13.54 -6.21
CA PRO A 122 6.80 14.88 -6.70
C PRO A 122 7.39 15.72 -5.57
N ALA A 123 8.22 16.69 -5.93
CA ALA A 123 8.79 17.60 -4.97
C ALA A 123 7.67 18.28 -4.17
N SER A 124 7.98 18.65 -2.94
CA SER A 124 7.03 19.37 -2.12
C SER A 124 6.59 20.63 -2.84
N ARG A 125 5.28 20.88 -2.84
CA ARG A 125 4.75 22.10 -3.44
C ARG A 125 4.94 23.32 -2.55
N ARG A 126 5.73 23.15 -1.52
CA ARG A 126 6.01 24.26 -0.64
C ARG A 126 6.57 25.42 -1.44
N VAL A 127 5.86 26.47 -1.40
CA VAL A 127 6.32 27.68 -2.02
C VAL A 127 7.44 28.25 -1.18
N ALA A 128 8.52 28.46 -1.82
CA ALA A 128 9.63 29.06 -1.11
C ALA A 128 9.27 30.47 -0.68
#